data_f38a5fb6180c347d5f5120c0bc77b36f
#
_entry.id   f38a5fb6180c347d5f5120c0bc77b36f
#
_cell.length_a   1.000
_cell.length_b   1.000
_cell.length_c   1.000
_cell.angle_alpha   90.00
_cell.angle_beta   90.00
_cell.angle_gamma   90.00
#
_symmetry.space_group_name_H-M   'P 1'
#
loop_
_entity.id
_entity.type
_entity.pdbx_description
1 polymer ?
#
loop_
_entity_poly.entity_id
_entity_poly.type
_entity_poly.pdbx_seq_one_letter_code
_entity_poly.pdbx_strand_id
1 'polypeptide(L)'
;YIYIGSVVVLSYVLFLSWNEEKEIKQEFAEASFIEQNKSEELLPPGETVGFVQIQNEKLDVLISPSSGKVWQARLKEHTYLNNDESQGVRVFGFDLLSGFKFYLNSGFVSEGDGFDVVGVTPSSISLISLDGKISKTISLKEGDYELIIQDSWVGEVPADTPTPYVAMYRTDGRALDARDNFFENSSYTGVAFNTPDEPYANTRLRNIDERVEYFQRGGWVAFIQKYFMAAIITPSDRAQTLIALPPSNGSDTYVMGAISRETKVSEIMSGVEHRVFLGPKVRSDLISRAPDLELTIDMGWFWFLAQPLMMLLSMINVLVGNWGVSIILLTFLVKLLLWPISAKGFSSMAKMRTAGPKLKEIQERYKDDRAKLGTEMMALYKKEGINPAGGCFPLLLQMPVFIAFFFCLRESVELRHESFFFWIQDLSAPDPFFVLPVIFAALMYLTQQLNPQPPGMDPTQAQIMKFMPVMIAAIFIIMPAGLVLYSVANSAISLVQQKAMYKKYGASDLPGPGAN
;
A
#
# COMPACT_ATOMS: atom_id res chain seq x y z
N TYR A 1 -4.62 15.27 36.57
CA TYR A 1 -3.41 15.56 35.78
C TYR A 1 -3.30 14.66 34.52
N ILE A 2 -3.64 13.37 34.60
CA ILE A 2 -3.56 12.45 33.44
C ILE A 2 -4.55 12.85 32.33
N TYR A 3 -5.77 13.28 32.67
CA TYR A 3 -6.75 13.77 31.68
C TYR A 3 -6.26 15.01 30.94
N ILE A 4 -5.61 15.93 31.65
CA ILE A 4 -5.05 17.14 31.04
C ILE A 4 -3.90 16.74 30.13
N GLY A 5 -3.04 15.79 30.55
CA GLY A 5 -1.96 15.27 29.72
C GLY A 5 -2.46 14.60 28.43
N SER A 6 -3.51 13.77 28.51
CA SER A 6 -4.10 13.12 27.34
C SER A 6 -4.73 14.11 26.35
N VAL A 7 -5.44 15.13 26.88
CA VAL A 7 -6.01 16.21 26.06
C VAL A 7 -4.91 17.04 25.40
N VAL A 8 -3.84 17.36 26.14
CA VAL A 8 -2.69 18.10 25.60
C VAL A 8 -1.98 17.32 24.50
N VAL A 9 -1.73 16.02 24.71
CA VAL A 9 -1.13 15.15 23.69
C VAL A 9 -2.03 15.04 22.46
N LEU A 10 -3.33 14.86 22.67
CA LEU A 10 -4.29 14.80 21.54
C LEU A 10 -4.35 16.13 20.78
N SER A 11 -4.40 17.26 21.50
CA SER A 11 -4.40 18.59 20.91
C SER A 11 -3.08 18.88 20.18
N TYR A 12 -1.96 18.41 20.70
CA TYR A 12 -0.65 18.57 20.07
C TYR A 12 -0.54 17.73 18.80
N VAL A 13 -0.99 16.47 18.81
CA VAL A 13 -1.03 15.61 17.63
C VAL A 13 -1.98 16.18 16.56
N LEU A 14 -3.15 16.68 16.97
CA LEU A 14 -4.09 17.36 16.08
C LEU A 14 -3.51 18.64 15.48
N PHE A 15 -2.78 19.42 16.29
CA PHE A 15 -2.11 20.63 15.83
C PHE A 15 -0.98 20.31 14.85
N LEU A 16 -0.18 19.28 15.11
CA LEU A 16 0.85 18.82 14.18
C LEU A 16 0.24 18.35 12.85
N SER A 17 -0.78 17.50 12.88
CA SER A 17 -1.48 17.02 11.70
C SER A 17 -2.12 18.16 10.88
N TRP A 18 -2.69 19.17 11.54
CA TRP A 18 -3.27 20.33 10.88
C TRP A 18 -2.22 21.27 10.26
N ASN A 19 -1.08 21.46 10.94
CA ASN A 19 0.03 22.24 10.38
C ASN A 19 0.67 21.53 9.18
N GLU A 20 0.89 20.20 9.26
CA GLU A 20 1.39 19.40 8.14
C GLU A 20 0.45 19.49 6.92
N GLU A 21 -0.86 19.35 7.13
CA GLU A 21 -1.83 19.50 6.04
C GLU A 21 -1.82 20.89 5.41
N LYS A 22 -1.58 21.93 6.20
CA LYS A 22 -1.51 23.30 5.74
C LYS A 22 -0.21 23.61 4.97
N GLU A 23 0.93 23.09 5.46
CA GLU A 23 2.22 23.20 4.77
C GLU A 23 2.21 22.44 3.44
N ILE A 24 1.67 21.23 3.43
CA ILE A 24 1.51 20.40 2.22
C ILE A 24 0.64 21.13 1.18
N LYS A 25 -0.50 21.71 1.57
CA LYS A 25 -1.36 22.47 0.65
C LYS A 25 -0.67 23.73 0.12
N GLN A 26 0.16 24.41 0.94
CA GLN A 26 0.94 25.56 0.49
C GLN A 26 2.06 25.14 -0.45
N GLU A 27 2.80 24.11 -0.14
CA GLU A 27 3.89 23.58 -0.96
C GLU A 27 3.39 23.06 -2.33
N PHE A 28 2.22 22.39 -2.36
CA PHE A 28 1.57 22.00 -3.61
C PHE A 28 1.03 23.19 -4.40
N ALA A 29 0.49 24.21 -3.73
CA ALA A 29 0.04 25.43 -4.41
C ALA A 29 1.22 26.22 -4.98
N GLU A 30 2.35 26.29 -4.27
CA GLU A 30 3.57 26.92 -4.78
C GLU A 30 4.21 26.10 -5.90
N ALA A 31 4.27 24.77 -5.77
CA ALA A 31 4.79 23.88 -6.81
C ALA A 31 3.94 23.95 -8.08
N SER A 32 2.60 23.91 -7.97
CA SER A 32 1.69 24.05 -9.10
C SER A 32 1.76 25.45 -9.75
N PHE A 33 1.91 26.51 -8.94
CA PHE A 33 2.10 27.86 -9.44
C PHE A 33 3.43 28.04 -10.17
N ILE A 34 4.51 27.42 -9.67
CA ILE A 34 5.83 27.39 -10.32
C ILE A 34 5.79 26.57 -11.60
N GLU A 35 5.07 25.44 -11.61
CA GLU A 35 4.93 24.56 -12.78
C GLU A 35 4.08 25.21 -13.89
N GLN A 36 2.99 25.92 -13.55
CA GLN A 36 2.18 26.69 -14.50
C GLN A 36 2.91 27.88 -15.13
N ASN A 37 3.78 28.55 -14.36
CA ASN A 37 4.52 29.72 -14.86
C ASN A 37 5.87 29.38 -15.51
N LYS A 38 6.33 28.12 -15.42
CA LYS A 38 7.62 27.66 -15.96
C LYS A 38 7.54 26.64 -17.07
N SER A 39 6.36 26.41 -17.64
CA SER A 39 6.17 25.39 -18.69
C SER A 39 6.92 25.67 -20.00
N GLU A 40 7.68 26.72 -20.10
CA GLU A 40 8.35 27.09 -21.36
C GLU A 40 9.84 26.76 -21.49
N GLU A 41 10.62 26.39 -20.42
CA GLU A 41 12.08 26.32 -20.66
C GLU A 41 12.95 25.40 -19.79
N LEU A 42 12.45 24.38 -19.10
CA LEU A 42 13.33 23.54 -18.32
C LEU A 42 13.43 22.11 -18.88
N LEU A 43 14.35 21.92 -19.81
CA LEU A 43 14.75 20.58 -20.30
C LEU A 43 15.67 19.89 -19.29
N PRO A 44 15.58 18.56 -19.12
CA PRO A 44 16.58 17.80 -18.37
C PRO A 44 17.98 18.05 -18.93
N PRO A 45 19.04 18.04 -18.10
CA PRO A 45 20.42 18.25 -18.56
C PRO A 45 20.80 17.28 -19.69
N GLY A 46 21.23 17.83 -20.81
CA GLY A 46 21.61 17.05 -22.02
C GLY A 46 20.52 16.93 -23.08
N GLU A 47 19.31 17.47 -22.85
CA GLU A 47 18.26 17.53 -23.87
C GLU A 47 18.29 18.90 -24.57
N THR A 48 18.27 18.90 -25.90
CA THR A 48 18.41 20.12 -26.73
C THR A 48 17.15 20.48 -27.50
N VAL A 49 16.14 19.60 -27.54
CA VAL A 49 14.90 19.76 -28.31
C VAL A 49 13.69 19.53 -27.44
N GLY A 50 12.59 20.23 -27.71
CA GLY A 50 11.33 20.09 -26.99
C GLY A 50 10.76 18.67 -27.00
N PHE A 51 10.00 18.34 -25.97
CA PHE A 51 9.35 17.02 -25.83
C PHE A 51 8.22 16.83 -26.84
N VAL A 52 8.02 15.59 -27.25
CA VAL A 52 6.83 15.13 -27.96
C VAL A 52 5.93 14.38 -26.98
N GLN A 53 4.66 14.75 -26.95
CA GLN A 53 3.64 14.12 -26.11
C GLN A 53 2.86 13.12 -26.96
N ILE A 54 2.73 11.89 -26.42
CA ILE A 54 1.79 10.88 -26.92
C ILE A 54 0.85 10.48 -25.78
N GLN A 55 -0.40 10.15 -26.09
CA GLN A 55 -1.39 9.82 -25.09
C GLN A 55 -2.40 8.79 -25.57
N ASN A 56 -2.96 8.06 -24.61
CA ASN A 56 -4.16 7.27 -24.78
C ASN A 56 -5.21 7.67 -23.70
N GLU A 57 -6.22 6.86 -23.47
CA GLU A 57 -7.25 7.13 -22.46
C GLU A 57 -6.67 7.15 -21.03
N LYS A 58 -5.63 6.35 -20.73
CA LYS A 58 -5.08 6.10 -19.40
C LYS A 58 -3.73 6.76 -19.13
N LEU A 59 -2.90 6.91 -20.16
CA LEU A 59 -1.54 7.40 -20.07
C LEU A 59 -1.33 8.67 -20.88
N ASP A 60 -0.48 9.55 -20.33
CA ASP A 60 0.10 10.71 -20.97
C ASP A 60 1.63 10.62 -20.82
N VAL A 61 2.35 10.59 -21.95
CA VAL A 61 3.78 10.28 -21.98
C VAL A 61 4.55 11.34 -22.75
N LEU A 62 5.63 11.86 -22.13
CA LEU A 62 6.56 12.78 -22.74
C LEU A 62 7.84 12.06 -23.16
N ILE A 63 8.19 12.21 -24.43
CA ILE A 63 9.35 11.58 -25.05
C ILE A 63 10.28 12.66 -25.57
N SER A 64 11.58 12.52 -25.30
CA SER A 64 12.59 13.34 -25.95
C SER A 64 12.85 12.79 -27.35
N PRO A 65 12.57 13.53 -28.42
CA PRO A 65 12.85 13.07 -29.78
C PRO A 65 14.35 12.92 -30.01
N SER A 66 15.19 13.78 -29.43
CA SER A 66 16.63 13.76 -29.66
C SER A 66 17.34 12.56 -29.05
N SER A 67 16.84 12.02 -27.92
CA SER A 67 17.46 10.89 -27.24
C SER A 67 16.63 9.60 -27.29
N GLY A 68 15.38 9.68 -27.75
CA GLY A 68 14.45 8.56 -27.75
C GLY A 68 14.05 8.07 -26.33
N LYS A 69 14.33 8.87 -25.28
CA LYS A 69 14.00 8.53 -23.90
C LYS A 69 12.58 8.92 -23.54
N VAL A 70 11.95 8.09 -22.70
CA VAL A 70 10.66 8.41 -22.08
C VAL A 70 10.94 9.08 -20.75
N TRP A 71 10.77 10.39 -20.69
CA TRP A 71 11.10 11.21 -19.52
C TRP A 71 9.96 11.37 -18.53
N GLN A 72 8.71 11.30 -18.98
CA GLN A 72 7.56 11.37 -18.10
C GLN A 72 6.48 10.40 -18.57
N ALA A 73 5.85 9.76 -17.61
CA ALA A 73 4.63 9.00 -17.83
C ALA A 73 3.65 9.34 -16.69
N ARG A 74 2.48 9.86 -17.06
CA ARG A 74 1.44 10.32 -16.15
C ARG A 74 0.19 9.48 -16.33
N LEU A 75 -0.41 9.06 -15.21
CA LEU A 75 -1.69 8.34 -15.17
C LEU A 75 -2.83 9.36 -15.20
N LYS A 76 -3.76 9.23 -16.14
CA LYS A 76 -4.89 10.17 -16.29
C LYS A 76 -6.04 9.87 -15.31
N GLU A 77 -6.27 8.59 -15.01
CA GLU A 77 -7.34 8.14 -14.11
C GLU A 77 -6.98 8.24 -12.61
N HIS A 78 -5.71 8.47 -12.29
CA HIS A 78 -5.22 8.54 -10.91
C HIS A 78 -4.56 9.88 -10.66
N THR A 79 -5.11 10.67 -9.75
CA THR A 79 -4.62 12.01 -9.41
C THR A 79 -3.94 12.04 -8.04
N TYR A 80 -3.09 13.03 -7.77
CA TYR A 80 -2.47 13.19 -6.44
C TYR A 80 -3.48 13.59 -5.38
N LEU A 81 -4.36 14.53 -5.73
CA LEU A 81 -5.42 15.04 -4.86
C LEU A 81 -6.77 14.59 -5.38
N ASN A 82 -7.70 14.33 -4.47
CA ASN A 82 -9.08 14.06 -4.84
C ASN A 82 -9.67 15.31 -5.52
N ASN A 83 -10.30 15.13 -6.69
CA ASN A 83 -10.92 16.17 -7.52
C ASN A 83 -9.96 17.17 -8.22
N ASP A 84 -8.67 16.88 -8.34
CA ASP A 84 -7.75 17.67 -9.15
C ASP A 84 -7.33 16.88 -10.39
N GLU A 85 -8.13 16.94 -11.45
CA GLU A 85 -7.87 16.23 -12.72
C GLU A 85 -6.61 16.74 -13.45
N SER A 86 -6.09 17.92 -13.08
CA SER A 86 -4.92 18.51 -13.72
C SER A 86 -3.60 17.85 -13.31
N GLN A 87 -3.59 17.11 -12.18
CA GLN A 87 -2.38 16.52 -11.60
C GLN A 87 -2.45 14.98 -11.54
N GLY A 88 -2.41 14.33 -12.69
CA GLY A 88 -2.27 12.88 -12.76
C GLY A 88 -0.98 12.38 -12.12
N VAL A 89 -1.04 11.21 -11.45
CA VAL A 89 0.14 10.59 -10.80
C VAL A 89 1.23 10.30 -11.82
N ARG A 90 2.44 10.78 -11.56
CA ARG A 90 3.62 10.51 -12.39
C ARG A 90 4.27 9.18 -11.97
N VAL A 91 4.37 8.25 -12.90
CA VAL A 91 5.14 7.00 -12.73
C VAL A 91 6.59 7.23 -13.13
N PHE A 92 6.84 7.92 -14.26
CA PHE A 92 8.13 8.50 -14.61
C PHE A 92 8.06 10.02 -14.52
N GLY A 93 9.20 10.66 -14.23
CA GLY A 93 9.28 12.10 -14.19
C GLY A 93 10.63 12.61 -13.72
N PHE A 94 10.76 13.92 -13.74
CA PHE A 94 11.95 14.62 -13.27
C PHE A 94 11.54 15.86 -12.47
N ASP A 95 12.40 16.23 -11.53
CA ASP A 95 12.34 17.48 -10.80
C ASP A 95 13.71 18.14 -10.85
N LEU A 96 13.77 19.29 -11.50
CA LEU A 96 15.02 20.03 -11.74
C LEU A 96 15.55 20.70 -10.47
N LEU A 97 14.67 21.01 -9.50
CA LEU A 97 15.07 21.66 -8.25
C LEU A 97 15.79 20.67 -7.31
N SER A 98 15.25 19.45 -7.20
CA SER A 98 15.85 18.39 -6.38
C SER A 98 16.89 17.55 -7.12
N GLY A 99 17.00 17.70 -8.45
CA GLY A 99 17.84 16.84 -9.29
C GLY A 99 17.27 15.44 -9.50
N PHE A 100 16.05 15.18 -9.05
CA PHE A 100 15.40 13.88 -9.21
C PHE A 100 15.11 13.56 -10.67
N LYS A 101 15.40 12.32 -11.07
CA LYS A 101 15.08 11.78 -12.41
C LYS A 101 14.64 10.34 -12.29
N PHE A 102 13.55 10.00 -12.98
CA PHE A 102 13.13 8.63 -13.19
C PHE A 102 12.58 8.52 -14.62
N TYR A 103 13.33 7.86 -15.51
CA TYR A 103 13.04 7.77 -16.92
C TYR A 103 13.35 6.38 -17.49
N LEU A 104 12.87 6.10 -18.68
CA LEU A 104 13.09 4.86 -19.41
C LEU A 104 13.88 5.12 -20.68
N ASN A 105 14.79 4.20 -21.02
CA ASN A 105 15.48 4.15 -22.29
C ASN A 105 15.54 2.71 -22.81
N SER A 106 15.59 2.56 -24.11
CA SER A 106 15.82 1.29 -24.79
C SER A 106 16.75 1.49 -25.98
N GLY A 107 17.23 0.43 -26.58
CA GLY A 107 18.07 0.47 -27.75
C GLY A 107 19.01 -0.72 -27.82
N PHE A 108 20.16 -0.50 -28.46
CA PHE A 108 21.22 -1.48 -28.56
C PHE A 108 22.44 -1.03 -27.76
N VAL A 109 23.11 -1.96 -27.09
CA VAL A 109 24.36 -1.66 -26.37
C VAL A 109 25.41 -1.29 -27.42
N SER A 110 26.04 -0.14 -27.28
CA SER A 110 27.09 0.45 -28.14
C SER A 110 26.67 1.57 -29.09
N GLU A 111 25.43 2.04 -29.09
CA GLU A 111 25.01 3.01 -30.11
C GLU A 111 24.01 4.02 -29.60
N GLY A 112 24.09 5.11 -30.03
CA GLY A 112 23.87 6.08 -31.01
C GLY A 112 23.44 7.37 -30.40
N ASP A 113 24.14 8.42 -30.74
CA ASP A 113 23.88 9.75 -30.17
C ASP A 113 22.84 10.49 -31.07
N GLY A 114 21.59 10.38 -30.65
CA GLY A 114 20.52 11.21 -31.20
C GLY A 114 19.64 10.53 -32.24
N PHE A 115 18.40 11.06 -32.32
CA PHE A 115 17.37 10.60 -33.22
C PHE A 115 16.68 11.77 -33.94
N ASP A 116 16.19 11.52 -35.15
CA ASP A 116 15.27 12.36 -35.87
C ASP A 116 13.85 11.78 -35.86
N VAL A 117 12.84 12.64 -35.87
CA VAL A 117 11.43 12.24 -35.90
C VAL A 117 11.03 11.88 -37.33
N VAL A 118 10.57 10.65 -37.51
CA VAL A 118 10.02 10.16 -38.79
C VAL A 118 8.52 10.38 -38.85
N GLY A 119 7.81 10.16 -37.74
CA GLY A 119 6.36 10.33 -37.68
C GLY A 119 5.84 10.39 -36.26
N VAL A 120 4.73 11.11 -36.08
CA VAL A 120 4.04 11.25 -34.80
C VAL A 120 2.55 11.02 -35.02
N THR A 121 1.95 10.21 -34.16
CA THR A 121 0.49 10.07 -34.06
C THR A 121 0.07 10.41 -32.61
N PRO A 122 -1.22 10.54 -32.29
CA PRO A 122 -1.65 10.79 -30.92
C PRO A 122 -1.14 9.76 -29.89
N SER A 123 -0.95 8.50 -30.31
CA SER A 123 -0.57 7.39 -29.44
C SER A 123 0.81 6.77 -29.76
N SER A 124 1.54 7.29 -30.73
CA SER A 124 2.86 6.75 -31.09
C SER A 124 3.81 7.79 -31.68
N ILE A 125 5.11 7.52 -31.54
CA ILE A 125 6.18 8.27 -32.22
C ILE A 125 7.15 7.27 -32.83
N SER A 126 7.60 7.58 -34.07
CA SER A 126 8.63 6.83 -34.77
C SER A 126 9.86 7.72 -34.98
N LEU A 127 11.00 7.19 -34.61
CA LEU A 127 12.30 7.86 -34.62
C LEU A 127 13.29 7.04 -35.43
N ILE A 128 14.27 7.73 -36.05
CA ILE A 128 15.43 7.11 -36.70
C ILE A 128 16.70 7.72 -36.13
N SER A 129 17.72 6.91 -35.84
CA SER A 129 19.02 7.43 -35.40
C SER A 129 19.66 8.33 -36.47
N LEU A 130 20.47 9.31 -36.03
CA LEU A 130 21.14 10.26 -36.96
C LEU A 130 22.02 9.59 -38.01
N ASP A 131 22.55 8.41 -37.69
CA ASP A 131 23.31 7.57 -38.64
C ASP A 131 22.42 6.69 -39.54
N GLY A 132 21.11 6.71 -39.32
CA GLY A 132 20.13 5.96 -40.09
C GLY A 132 20.07 4.46 -39.82
N LYS A 133 20.80 3.95 -38.83
CA LYS A 133 20.91 2.50 -38.56
C LYS A 133 19.87 1.94 -37.59
N ILE A 134 19.32 2.76 -36.71
CA ILE A 134 18.36 2.32 -35.70
C ILE A 134 17.02 3.02 -35.95
N SER A 135 15.97 2.24 -36.09
CA SER A 135 14.59 2.73 -36.04
C SER A 135 13.96 2.35 -34.70
N LYS A 136 13.38 3.34 -34.03
CA LYS A 136 12.70 3.17 -32.73
C LYS A 136 11.26 3.65 -32.88
N THR A 137 10.31 2.79 -32.50
CA THR A 137 8.89 3.17 -32.40
C THR A 137 8.43 3.00 -30.97
N ILE A 138 7.88 4.07 -30.39
CA ILE A 138 7.29 4.08 -29.05
C ILE A 138 5.80 4.29 -29.20
N SER A 139 4.99 3.37 -28.69
CA SER A 139 3.53 3.39 -28.83
C SER A 139 2.84 3.03 -27.52
N LEU A 140 1.64 3.57 -27.35
CA LEU A 140 0.75 3.24 -26.22
C LEU A 140 -0.33 2.29 -26.70
N LYS A 141 -0.54 1.21 -25.98
CA LYS A 141 -1.64 0.30 -26.25
C LYS A 141 -2.97 0.99 -25.92
N GLU A 142 -3.95 0.89 -26.81
CA GLU A 142 -5.25 1.53 -26.66
C GLU A 142 -5.97 1.05 -25.38
N GLY A 143 -6.50 2.00 -24.58
CA GLY A 143 -7.21 1.72 -23.36
C GLY A 143 -6.41 0.99 -22.26
N ASP A 144 -5.08 1.00 -22.34
CA ASP A 144 -4.21 0.22 -21.45
C ASP A 144 -3.11 1.09 -20.82
N TYR A 145 -2.49 0.56 -19.73
CA TYR A 145 -1.31 1.11 -19.05
C TYR A 145 0.00 0.56 -19.62
N GLU A 146 0.00 0.06 -20.85
CA GLU A 146 1.16 -0.58 -21.46
C GLU A 146 1.79 0.33 -22.53
N LEU A 147 3.11 0.55 -22.36
CA LEU A 147 3.98 1.19 -23.33
C LEU A 147 4.74 0.09 -24.08
N ILE A 148 4.69 0.14 -25.40
CA ILE A 148 5.39 -0.79 -26.28
C ILE A 148 6.48 -0.02 -27.00
N ILE A 149 7.73 -0.51 -26.90
CA ILE A 149 8.87 0.05 -27.61
C ILE A 149 9.40 -1.01 -28.55
N GLN A 150 9.57 -0.67 -29.81
CA GLN A 150 10.13 -1.52 -30.82
C GLN A 150 11.41 -0.88 -31.37
N ASP A 151 12.54 -1.54 -31.11
CA ASP A 151 13.86 -1.14 -31.59
C ASP A 151 14.29 -2.07 -32.72
N SER A 152 14.61 -1.56 -33.92
CA SER A 152 15.03 -2.36 -35.08
C SER A 152 16.29 -1.80 -35.69
N TRP A 153 17.10 -2.68 -36.26
CA TRP A 153 18.27 -2.31 -37.03
C TRP A 153 17.92 -2.15 -38.51
N VAL A 154 18.32 -1.03 -39.08
CA VAL A 154 18.08 -0.70 -40.51
C VAL A 154 19.34 -1.01 -41.30
N GLY A 155 19.20 -1.82 -42.34
CA GLY A 155 20.34 -2.21 -43.20
C GLY A 155 21.06 -3.47 -42.70
N GLU A 156 22.34 -3.57 -43.04
CA GLU A 156 23.16 -4.74 -42.70
C GLU A 156 23.54 -4.72 -41.20
N VAL A 157 23.22 -5.82 -40.49
CA VAL A 157 23.56 -5.96 -39.07
C VAL A 157 25.06 -6.27 -38.97
N PRO A 158 25.81 -5.57 -38.09
CA PRO A 158 27.23 -5.83 -37.89
C PRO A 158 27.52 -7.29 -37.48
N ALA A 159 28.72 -7.78 -37.80
CA ALA A 159 29.16 -9.11 -37.41
C ALA A 159 29.21 -9.26 -35.86
N ASP A 160 29.52 -8.15 -35.18
CA ASP A 160 29.41 -8.02 -33.72
C ASP A 160 27.97 -7.57 -33.40
N THR A 161 27.06 -8.53 -33.39
CA THR A 161 25.62 -8.32 -33.28
C THR A 161 25.25 -7.46 -32.08
N PRO A 162 24.65 -6.27 -32.28
CA PRO A 162 24.30 -5.38 -31.17
C PRO A 162 23.26 -6.02 -30.25
N THR A 163 23.47 -5.86 -28.95
CA THR A 163 22.62 -6.46 -27.92
C THR A 163 21.47 -5.52 -27.53
N PRO A 164 20.20 -5.91 -27.74
CA PRO A 164 19.06 -5.08 -27.35
C PRO A 164 18.91 -4.99 -25.83
N TYR A 165 18.50 -3.82 -25.35
CA TYR A 165 18.20 -3.60 -23.95
C TYR A 165 17.00 -2.66 -23.75
N VAL A 166 16.37 -2.77 -22.58
CA VAL A 166 15.43 -1.78 -22.05
C VAL A 166 15.72 -1.58 -20.58
N ALA A 167 15.82 -0.33 -20.15
CA ALA A 167 16.21 -0.02 -18.78
C ALA A 167 15.53 1.24 -18.24
N MET A 168 15.24 1.21 -16.95
CA MET A 168 14.77 2.33 -16.16
C MET A 168 15.94 2.91 -15.36
N TYR A 169 16.02 4.23 -15.32
CA TYR A 169 17.10 5.00 -14.69
C TYR A 169 16.51 5.90 -13.61
N ARG A 170 17.01 5.79 -12.38
CA ARG A 170 16.48 6.54 -11.25
C ARG A 170 17.58 7.06 -10.35
N THR A 171 17.56 8.36 -10.03
CA THR A 171 18.61 9.03 -9.25
C THR A 171 18.47 8.88 -7.74
N ASP A 172 17.30 8.55 -7.20
CA ASP A 172 17.09 8.47 -5.74
C ASP A 172 16.17 7.28 -5.39
N GLY A 173 16.37 6.73 -4.21
CA GLY A 173 15.51 5.71 -3.62
C GLY A 173 14.19 6.25 -3.03
N ARG A 174 13.96 7.57 -3.03
CA ARG A 174 12.72 8.16 -2.53
C ARG A 174 11.59 8.00 -3.54
N ALA A 175 10.35 7.87 -3.06
CA ALA A 175 9.21 7.98 -3.94
C ALA A 175 9.12 9.42 -4.48
N LEU A 176 8.63 9.59 -5.72
CA LEU A 176 8.38 10.93 -6.33
C LEU A 176 7.47 11.80 -5.45
N ASP A 177 6.66 11.15 -4.62
CA ASP A 177 5.62 11.73 -3.78
C ASP A 177 5.77 11.29 -2.32
N ALA A 178 7.01 11.05 -1.86
CA ALA A 178 7.25 10.72 -0.47
C ALA A 178 6.81 11.90 0.41
N ARG A 179 5.52 11.94 0.73
CA ARG A 179 5.06 12.61 1.93
C ARG A 179 5.76 11.91 3.09
N ASP A 180 6.39 12.65 3.98
CA ASP A 180 7.06 12.12 5.16
C ASP A 180 6.09 11.48 6.18
N ASN A 181 5.01 10.89 5.72
CA ASN A 181 4.05 10.19 6.53
C ASN A 181 4.60 8.82 6.93
N PHE A 182 4.69 8.57 8.23
CA PHE A 182 5.14 7.30 8.81
C PHE A 182 4.51 6.07 8.15
N PHE A 183 3.24 6.15 7.73
CA PHE A 183 2.51 5.04 7.09
C PHE A 183 2.78 4.91 5.59
N GLU A 184 3.14 5.98 4.89
CA GLU A 184 3.55 5.93 3.48
C GLU A 184 4.98 5.42 3.35
N ASN A 185 5.87 5.83 4.24
CA ASN A 185 7.25 5.32 4.32
C ASN A 185 7.36 3.86 4.74
N SER A 186 6.30 3.26 5.30
CA SER A 186 6.29 1.85 5.68
C SER A 186 5.95 0.89 4.54
N SER A 187 5.41 1.39 3.42
CA SER A 187 5.19 0.57 2.22
C SER A 187 6.50 0.28 1.51
N TYR A 188 6.60 -0.91 0.91
CA TYR A 188 7.79 -1.28 0.17
C TYR A 188 7.97 -0.37 -1.06
N THR A 189 9.14 0.25 -1.16
CA THR A 189 9.57 1.01 -2.35
C THR A 189 10.95 0.48 -2.75
N GLY A 190 11.06 -0.07 -3.96
CA GLY A 190 12.30 -0.68 -4.42
C GLY A 190 12.16 -1.41 -5.74
N VAL A 191 13.11 -2.27 -6.01
CA VAL A 191 13.14 -3.13 -7.19
C VAL A 191 12.68 -4.54 -6.81
N ALA A 192 11.92 -5.17 -7.68
CA ALA A 192 11.61 -6.59 -7.58
C ALA A 192 11.80 -7.29 -8.93
N PHE A 193 12.07 -8.57 -8.83
CA PHE A 193 12.31 -9.47 -9.95
C PHE A 193 11.42 -10.70 -9.82
N ASN A 194 10.94 -11.20 -10.93
CA ASN A 194 10.48 -12.57 -11.01
C ASN A 194 11.65 -13.44 -11.47
N THR A 195 12.02 -14.43 -10.68
CA THR A 195 13.13 -15.34 -10.97
C THR A 195 12.65 -16.80 -10.93
N PRO A 196 13.36 -17.75 -11.56
CA PRO A 196 12.98 -19.16 -11.52
C PRO A 196 12.97 -19.76 -10.11
N ASP A 197 13.87 -19.29 -9.25
CA ASP A 197 14.06 -19.82 -7.89
C ASP A 197 13.15 -19.11 -6.88
N GLU A 198 12.85 -17.84 -7.12
CA GLU A 198 12.03 -16.99 -6.25
C GLU A 198 11.06 -16.16 -7.10
N PRO A 199 9.75 -16.45 -7.06
CA PRO A 199 8.75 -15.74 -7.86
C PRO A 199 8.68 -14.24 -7.60
N TYR A 200 9.16 -13.79 -6.42
CA TYR A 200 9.18 -12.40 -6.00
C TYR A 200 10.43 -12.09 -5.16
N ALA A 201 11.55 -11.92 -5.83
CA ALA A 201 12.78 -11.41 -5.22
C ALA A 201 12.75 -9.88 -5.18
N ASN A 202 12.87 -9.27 -4.01
CA ASN A 202 12.77 -7.82 -3.87
C ASN A 202 13.95 -7.22 -3.08
N THR A 203 14.35 -6.00 -3.45
CA THR A 203 15.44 -5.28 -2.79
C THR A 203 15.17 -3.78 -2.81
N ARG A 204 15.32 -3.12 -1.65
CA ARG A 204 15.25 -1.65 -1.60
C ARG A 204 16.41 -1.05 -2.37
N LEU A 205 16.17 0.03 -3.13
CA LEU A 205 17.23 0.66 -3.94
C LEU A 205 18.50 0.95 -3.12
N ARG A 206 18.36 1.53 -1.95
CA ARG A 206 19.51 1.85 -1.05
C ARG A 206 20.31 0.64 -0.57
N ASN A 207 19.81 -0.56 -0.74
CA ASN A 207 20.48 -1.82 -0.35
C ASN A 207 21.10 -2.53 -1.57
N ILE A 208 21.09 -1.88 -2.74
CA ILE A 208 21.77 -2.39 -3.93
C ILE A 208 23.19 -1.80 -3.92
N ASP A 209 24.11 -2.51 -3.29
CA ASP A 209 25.52 -2.12 -3.19
C ASP A 209 26.37 -2.73 -4.31
N GLU A 210 25.89 -3.83 -4.90
CA GLU A 210 26.54 -4.58 -5.97
C GLU A 210 25.54 -4.84 -7.12
N ARG A 211 26.08 -5.26 -8.27
CA ARG A 211 25.28 -5.68 -9.41
C ARG A 211 24.44 -6.91 -9.05
N VAL A 212 23.12 -6.78 -9.19
CA VAL A 212 22.16 -7.90 -9.10
C VAL A 212 21.79 -8.31 -10.51
N GLU A 213 21.90 -9.59 -10.85
CA GLU A 213 21.52 -10.09 -12.17
C GLU A 213 20.96 -11.51 -12.12
N TYR A 214 19.95 -11.75 -12.97
CA TYR A 214 19.29 -13.03 -13.14
C TYR A 214 19.19 -13.37 -14.63
N PHE A 215 19.84 -14.45 -15.05
CA PHE A 215 19.73 -14.96 -16.42
C PHE A 215 18.58 -15.95 -16.53
N GLN A 216 17.60 -15.67 -17.40
CA GLN A 216 16.40 -16.49 -17.53
C GLN A 216 15.66 -16.27 -18.85
N ARG A 217 14.62 -17.10 -19.09
CA ARG A 217 13.61 -16.90 -20.14
C ARG A 217 12.32 -16.40 -19.52
N GLY A 218 11.79 -15.29 -20.04
CA GLY A 218 10.63 -14.63 -19.46
C GLY A 218 10.89 -13.94 -18.12
N GLY A 219 9.81 -13.68 -17.39
CA GLY A 219 9.85 -12.96 -16.11
C GLY A 219 9.69 -11.45 -16.28
N TRP A 220 10.01 -10.73 -15.21
CA TRP A 220 9.90 -9.28 -15.19
C TRP A 220 10.85 -8.66 -14.17
N VAL A 221 11.19 -7.40 -14.38
CA VAL A 221 11.82 -6.52 -13.39
C VAL A 221 10.96 -5.28 -13.23
N ALA A 222 10.67 -4.91 -11.98
CA ALA A 222 9.79 -3.79 -11.69
C ALA A 222 10.37 -2.86 -10.62
N PHE A 223 10.15 -1.56 -10.83
CA PHE A 223 10.22 -0.58 -9.76
C PHE A 223 8.84 -0.44 -9.12
N ILE A 224 8.76 -0.68 -7.81
CA ILE A 224 7.52 -0.76 -7.06
C ILE A 224 7.41 0.41 -6.11
N GLN A 225 6.25 1.05 -6.09
CA GLN A 225 5.79 2.01 -5.10
C GLN A 225 4.54 1.47 -4.41
N LYS A 226 3.99 2.21 -3.45
CA LYS A 226 2.81 1.80 -2.68
C LYS A 226 1.65 1.35 -3.56
N TYR A 227 1.16 2.19 -4.44
CA TYR A 227 -0.03 1.94 -5.28
C TYR A 227 0.28 1.70 -6.75
N PHE A 228 1.46 2.14 -7.21
CA PHE A 228 1.84 2.16 -8.62
C PHE A 228 3.16 1.44 -8.85
N MET A 229 3.38 1.05 -10.08
CA MET A 229 4.62 0.41 -10.48
C MET A 229 4.99 0.71 -11.93
N ALA A 230 6.27 0.57 -12.22
CA ALA A 230 6.80 0.48 -13.57
C ALA A 230 7.46 -0.90 -13.74
N ALA A 231 6.98 -1.73 -14.65
CA ALA A 231 7.49 -3.07 -14.86
C ALA A 231 7.89 -3.31 -16.32
N ILE A 232 9.10 -3.80 -16.52
CA ILE A 232 9.57 -4.34 -17.80
C ILE A 232 9.20 -5.83 -17.81
N ILE A 233 8.34 -6.21 -18.73
CA ILE A 233 7.85 -7.59 -18.89
C ILE A 233 8.59 -8.22 -20.07
N THR A 234 9.28 -9.32 -19.81
CA THR A 234 10.10 -9.97 -20.81
C THR A 234 9.38 -11.18 -21.44
N PRO A 235 9.52 -11.40 -22.75
CA PRO A 235 8.87 -12.52 -23.42
C PRO A 235 9.50 -13.85 -22.99
N SER A 236 8.67 -14.89 -22.85
CA SER A 236 9.08 -16.24 -22.38
C SER A 236 9.89 -17.03 -23.39
N ASP A 237 9.86 -16.66 -24.65
CA ASP A 237 10.58 -17.33 -25.75
C ASP A 237 12.04 -16.83 -25.92
N ARG A 238 12.42 -15.75 -25.25
CA ARG A 238 13.75 -15.12 -25.36
C ARG A 238 14.50 -15.19 -24.05
N ALA A 239 15.81 -15.53 -24.13
CA ALA A 239 16.72 -15.48 -23.00
C ALA A 239 17.13 -14.02 -22.71
N GLN A 240 17.03 -13.62 -21.46
CA GLN A 240 17.35 -12.26 -21.01
C GLN A 240 18.10 -12.28 -19.70
N THR A 241 18.88 -11.24 -19.45
CA THR A 241 19.44 -10.94 -18.15
C THR A 241 18.66 -9.79 -17.56
N LEU A 242 17.91 -10.04 -16.49
CA LEU A 242 17.32 -9.00 -15.65
C LEU A 242 18.41 -8.43 -14.75
N ILE A 243 18.51 -7.11 -14.65
CA ILE A 243 19.59 -6.43 -13.91
C ILE A 243 19.05 -5.35 -12.99
N ALA A 244 19.77 -5.15 -11.85
CA ALA A 244 19.77 -3.90 -11.12
C ALA A 244 21.22 -3.53 -10.77
N LEU A 245 21.57 -2.29 -11.03
CA LEU A 245 22.92 -1.76 -10.82
C LEU A 245 22.87 -0.62 -9.80
N PRO A 246 23.83 -0.58 -8.86
CA PRO A 246 24.02 0.57 -7.98
C PRO A 246 24.51 1.79 -8.77
N PRO A 247 24.46 2.98 -8.16
CA PRO A 247 25.10 4.15 -8.71
C PRO A 247 26.59 3.91 -8.95
N SER A 248 27.08 4.26 -10.15
CA SER A 248 28.51 4.18 -10.46
C SER A 248 29.26 5.44 -10.02
N ASN A 249 30.58 5.36 -9.96
CA ASN A 249 31.45 6.49 -9.58
C ASN A 249 31.14 7.74 -10.42
N GLY A 250 30.65 8.78 -9.74
CA GLY A 250 30.27 10.06 -10.37
C GLY A 250 28.83 10.16 -10.85
N SER A 251 28.01 9.12 -10.68
CA SER A 251 26.56 9.13 -10.94
C SER A 251 25.81 8.71 -9.68
N ASP A 252 24.68 9.34 -9.39
CA ASP A 252 23.73 8.98 -8.33
C ASP A 252 22.57 8.09 -8.83
N THR A 253 22.72 7.55 -10.04
CA THR A 253 21.63 6.88 -10.78
C THR A 253 21.70 5.37 -10.66
N TYR A 254 20.65 4.78 -10.11
CA TYR A 254 20.37 3.34 -10.18
C TYR A 254 19.84 2.97 -11.56
N VAL A 255 20.24 1.81 -12.07
CA VAL A 255 19.75 1.28 -13.35
C VAL A 255 19.10 -0.07 -13.11
N MET A 256 17.93 -0.29 -13.63
CA MET A 256 17.24 -1.57 -13.60
C MET A 256 16.62 -1.88 -14.96
N GLY A 257 16.75 -3.11 -15.43
CA GLY A 257 16.28 -3.41 -16.78
C GLY A 257 16.45 -4.86 -17.21
N ALA A 258 16.28 -5.06 -18.50
CA ALA A 258 16.46 -6.33 -19.18
C ALA A 258 17.40 -6.19 -20.37
N ILE A 259 18.35 -7.10 -20.49
CA ILE A 259 19.29 -7.18 -21.62
C ILE A 259 19.01 -8.51 -22.33
N SER A 260 18.66 -8.45 -23.62
CA SER A 260 18.44 -9.65 -24.44
C SER A 260 19.77 -10.29 -24.80
N ARG A 261 19.94 -11.58 -24.48
CA ARG A 261 21.23 -12.28 -24.69
C ARG A 261 21.28 -13.13 -25.96
N GLU A 262 20.15 -13.65 -26.39
CA GLU A 262 20.05 -14.58 -27.53
C GLU A 262 19.06 -14.03 -28.55
N THR A 263 19.40 -12.87 -29.16
CA THR A 263 18.55 -12.27 -30.17
C THR A 263 19.05 -12.63 -31.56
N LYS A 264 18.20 -13.18 -32.40
CA LYS A 264 18.54 -13.51 -33.78
C LYS A 264 18.65 -12.24 -34.63
N VAL A 265 19.53 -12.27 -35.63
CA VAL A 265 19.67 -11.17 -36.59
C VAL A 265 18.32 -10.80 -37.25
N SER A 266 17.50 -11.78 -37.58
CA SER A 266 16.17 -11.57 -38.13
C SER A 266 15.23 -10.81 -37.19
N GLU A 267 15.34 -11.05 -35.88
CA GLU A 267 14.54 -10.34 -34.86
C GLU A 267 15.02 -8.90 -34.69
N ILE A 268 16.35 -8.67 -34.73
CA ILE A 268 16.93 -7.34 -34.69
C ILE A 268 16.48 -6.50 -35.88
N MET A 269 16.42 -7.10 -37.06
CA MET A 269 15.95 -6.41 -38.27
C MET A 269 14.42 -6.18 -38.31
N SER A 270 13.63 -7.15 -37.83
CA SER A 270 12.17 -7.02 -37.75
C SER A 270 11.68 -6.13 -36.61
N GLY A 271 12.54 -5.89 -35.62
CA GLY A 271 12.27 -5.12 -34.42
C GLY A 271 12.13 -5.96 -33.16
N VAL A 272 12.90 -5.59 -32.15
CA VAL A 272 12.84 -6.16 -30.81
C VAL A 272 11.80 -5.40 -30.00
N GLU A 273 10.73 -6.08 -29.62
CA GLU A 273 9.68 -5.50 -28.81
C GLU A 273 10.01 -5.57 -27.34
N HIS A 274 9.82 -4.45 -26.64
CA HIS A 274 9.90 -4.30 -25.19
C HIS A 274 8.55 -3.82 -24.68
N ARG A 275 8.00 -4.54 -23.68
CA ARG A 275 6.73 -4.23 -23.06
C ARG A 275 6.98 -3.64 -21.67
N VAL A 276 6.44 -2.46 -21.43
CA VAL A 276 6.60 -1.74 -20.15
C VAL A 276 5.23 -1.39 -19.60
N PHE A 277 4.89 -1.95 -18.48
CA PHE A 277 3.67 -1.63 -17.75
C PHE A 277 3.91 -0.43 -16.84
N LEU A 278 3.06 0.58 -16.92
CA LEU A 278 3.14 1.83 -16.15
C LEU A 278 1.78 2.11 -15.53
N GLY A 279 1.50 1.53 -14.37
CA GLY A 279 0.12 1.61 -13.87
C GLY A 279 -0.08 1.25 -12.41
N PRO A 280 -1.37 1.24 -12.01
CA PRO A 280 -1.79 0.87 -10.66
C PRO A 280 -1.62 -0.62 -10.41
N LYS A 281 -1.33 -0.96 -9.16
CA LYS A 281 -1.24 -2.36 -8.71
C LYS A 281 -2.62 -2.97 -8.46
N VAL A 282 -3.42 -3.13 -9.51
CA VAL A 282 -4.71 -3.82 -9.48
C VAL A 282 -4.50 -5.30 -9.69
N ARG A 283 -4.85 -6.13 -8.71
CA ARG A 283 -4.54 -7.57 -8.71
C ARG A 283 -5.02 -8.31 -9.97
N SER A 284 -6.26 -8.11 -10.38
CA SER A 284 -6.85 -8.75 -11.56
C SER A 284 -6.12 -8.41 -12.85
N ASP A 285 -5.64 -7.18 -12.97
CA ASP A 285 -4.89 -6.69 -14.11
C ASP A 285 -3.48 -7.30 -14.13
N LEU A 286 -2.78 -7.27 -13.00
CA LEU A 286 -1.41 -7.79 -12.89
C LEU A 286 -1.31 -9.29 -13.20
N ILE A 287 -2.26 -10.11 -12.72
CA ILE A 287 -2.32 -11.56 -13.04
C ILE A 287 -2.40 -11.82 -14.54
N SER A 288 -3.10 -10.97 -15.28
CA SER A 288 -3.29 -11.13 -16.71
C SER A 288 -2.05 -10.75 -17.55
N ARG A 289 -1.10 -9.99 -16.98
CA ARG A 289 0.05 -9.42 -17.69
C ARG A 289 1.29 -10.30 -17.67
N ALA A 290 1.63 -10.81 -16.50
CA ALA A 290 2.78 -11.69 -16.33
C ALA A 290 2.60 -12.60 -15.10
N PRO A 291 3.20 -13.79 -15.08
CA PRO A 291 3.18 -14.69 -13.94
C PRO A 291 3.76 -13.99 -12.69
N ASP A 292 3.08 -14.18 -11.56
CA ASP A 292 3.52 -13.70 -10.24
C ASP A 292 3.67 -12.16 -10.10
N LEU A 293 3.25 -11.37 -11.10
CA LEU A 293 3.34 -9.91 -11.04
C LEU A 293 2.44 -9.33 -9.94
N GLU A 294 1.35 -10.01 -9.59
CA GLU A 294 0.47 -9.64 -8.48
C GLU A 294 1.12 -9.75 -7.09
N LEU A 295 2.23 -10.47 -6.96
CA LEU A 295 3.00 -10.55 -5.70
C LEU A 295 3.66 -9.21 -5.33
N THR A 296 3.71 -8.27 -6.28
CA THR A 296 4.13 -6.88 -6.02
C THR A 296 3.18 -6.11 -5.11
N ILE A 297 1.96 -6.62 -4.89
CA ILE A 297 1.03 -6.11 -3.88
C ILE A 297 1.42 -6.73 -2.54
N ASP A 298 2.10 -5.96 -1.69
CA ASP A 298 2.57 -6.44 -0.38
C ASP A 298 1.41 -6.59 0.61
N MET A 299 0.87 -7.79 0.69
CA MET A 299 -0.19 -8.14 1.65
C MET A 299 0.35 -8.60 3.02
N GLY A 300 1.64 -8.42 3.27
CA GLY A 300 2.30 -8.72 4.53
C GLY A 300 2.28 -10.21 4.91
N TRP A 301 2.58 -10.48 6.17
CA TRP A 301 2.73 -11.86 6.69
C TRP A 301 1.45 -12.69 6.64
N PHE A 302 0.29 -12.02 6.66
CA PHE A 302 -1.03 -12.69 6.58
C PHE A 302 -1.63 -12.64 5.16
N TRP A 303 -0.78 -12.64 4.10
CA TRP A 303 -1.20 -12.61 2.70
C TRP A 303 -2.26 -13.68 2.36
N PHE A 304 -2.11 -14.90 2.92
CA PHE A 304 -3.05 -16.02 2.71
C PHE A 304 -4.47 -15.73 3.25
N LEU A 305 -4.59 -14.77 4.18
CA LEU A 305 -5.87 -14.29 4.71
C LEU A 305 -6.28 -12.97 4.03
N ALA A 306 -5.34 -12.09 3.76
CA ALA A 306 -5.59 -10.79 3.13
C ALA A 306 -6.10 -10.92 1.68
N GLN A 307 -5.53 -11.84 0.89
CA GLN A 307 -5.96 -12.08 -0.49
C GLN A 307 -7.44 -12.52 -0.61
N PRO A 308 -7.92 -13.54 0.11
CA PRO A 308 -9.34 -13.89 0.11
C PRO A 308 -10.25 -12.76 0.59
N LEU A 309 -9.80 -11.98 1.60
CA LEU A 309 -10.56 -10.83 2.08
C LEU A 309 -10.69 -9.75 1.00
N MET A 310 -9.60 -9.44 0.27
CA MET A 310 -9.64 -8.48 -0.82
C MET A 310 -10.54 -8.96 -1.97
N MET A 311 -10.45 -10.24 -2.32
CA MET A 311 -11.31 -10.84 -3.35
C MET A 311 -12.79 -10.72 -2.96
N LEU A 312 -13.15 -11.07 -1.72
CA LEU A 312 -14.51 -10.95 -1.22
C LEU A 312 -14.95 -9.48 -1.16
N LEU A 313 -14.07 -8.57 -0.75
CA LEU A 313 -14.35 -7.14 -0.70
C LEU A 313 -14.69 -6.60 -2.09
N SER A 314 -13.88 -6.95 -3.11
CA SER A 314 -14.12 -6.57 -4.50
C SER A 314 -15.43 -7.16 -5.04
N MET A 315 -15.73 -8.43 -4.74
CA MET A 315 -17.00 -9.07 -5.13
C MET A 315 -18.21 -8.35 -4.51
N ILE A 316 -18.13 -7.99 -3.24
CA ILE A 316 -19.20 -7.24 -2.56
C ILE A 316 -19.33 -5.85 -3.20
N ASN A 317 -18.21 -5.19 -3.51
CA ASN A 317 -18.23 -3.88 -4.12
C ASN A 317 -18.90 -3.86 -5.50
N VAL A 318 -18.69 -4.89 -6.31
CA VAL A 318 -19.39 -5.04 -7.60
C VAL A 318 -20.91 -5.06 -7.43
N LEU A 319 -21.42 -5.61 -6.31
CA LEU A 319 -22.87 -5.68 -6.02
C LEU A 319 -23.42 -4.39 -5.43
N VAL A 320 -22.63 -3.70 -4.61
CA VAL A 320 -23.10 -2.57 -3.77
C VAL A 320 -22.70 -1.22 -4.37
N GLY A 321 -21.61 -1.14 -5.13
CA GLY A 321 -21.12 0.10 -5.74
C GLY A 321 -20.54 1.12 -4.75
N ASN A 322 -20.18 0.69 -3.52
CA ASN A 322 -19.58 1.58 -2.52
C ASN A 322 -18.62 0.80 -1.63
N TRP A 323 -17.34 1.17 -1.65
CA TRP A 323 -16.27 0.48 -0.91
C TRP A 323 -16.46 0.52 0.60
N GLY A 324 -16.92 1.64 1.17
CA GLY A 324 -17.17 1.75 2.61
C GLY A 324 -18.30 0.83 3.09
N VAL A 325 -19.40 0.72 2.34
CA VAL A 325 -20.46 -0.25 2.61
C VAL A 325 -19.93 -1.68 2.47
N SER A 326 -19.11 -1.93 1.48
CA SER A 326 -18.48 -3.24 1.25
C SER A 326 -17.60 -3.67 2.42
N ILE A 327 -16.82 -2.74 3.02
CA ILE A 327 -16.03 -2.97 4.23
C ILE A 327 -16.93 -3.38 5.40
N ILE A 328 -18.06 -2.69 5.61
CA ILE A 328 -19.01 -3.01 6.68
C ILE A 328 -19.63 -4.39 6.47
N LEU A 329 -20.08 -4.70 5.26
CA LEU A 329 -20.70 -5.99 4.92
C LEU A 329 -19.70 -7.15 5.05
N LEU A 330 -18.48 -6.97 4.57
CA LEU A 330 -17.43 -7.97 4.72
C LEU A 330 -17.10 -8.20 6.19
N THR A 331 -17.01 -7.12 6.99
CA THR A 331 -16.81 -7.21 8.44
C THR A 331 -17.90 -8.04 9.11
N PHE A 332 -19.17 -7.78 8.74
CA PHE A 332 -20.32 -8.55 9.24
C PHE A 332 -20.22 -10.03 8.85
N LEU A 333 -19.90 -10.32 7.60
CA LEU A 333 -19.74 -11.70 7.11
C LEU A 333 -18.63 -12.47 7.85
N VAL A 334 -17.47 -11.85 8.02
CA VAL A 334 -16.35 -12.45 8.79
C VAL A 334 -16.76 -12.68 10.24
N LYS A 335 -17.47 -11.73 10.86
CA LYS A 335 -18.00 -11.88 12.24
C LYS A 335 -19.02 -12.99 12.35
N LEU A 336 -19.87 -13.15 11.36
CA LEU A 336 -20.84 -14.24 11.31
C LEU A 336 -20.14 -15.61 11.21
N LEU A 337 -19.13 -15.71 10.36
CA LEU A 337 -18.32 -16.92 10.23
C LEU A 337 -17.60 -17.28 11.52
N LEU A 338 -17.04 -16.29 12.21
CA LEU A 338 -16.31 -16.46 13.48
C LEU A 338 -17.23 -16.48 14.71
N TRP A 339 -18.55 -16.35 14.52
CA TRP A 339 -19.53 -16.32 15.61
C TRP A 339 -19.42 -17.50 16.59
N PRO A 340 -19.38 -18.77 16.17
CA PRO A 340 -19.37 -19.90 17.11
C PRO A 340 -18.12 -19.90 17.99
N ILE A 341 -17.00 -19.40 17.46
CA ILE A 341 -15.73 -19.32 18.18
C ILE A 341 -15.76 -18.15 19.16
N SER A 342 -16.17 -16.97 18.72
CA SER A 342 -16.30 -15.74 19.53
C SER A 342 -17.32 -15.91 20.67
N ALA A 343 -18.42 -16.63 20.41
CA ALA A 343 -19.46 -16.90 21.39
C ALA A 343 -18.94 -17.69 22.62
N LYS A 344 -18.01 -18.63 22.42
CA LYS A 344 -17.36 -19.36 23.54
C LYS A 344 -16.55 -18.41 24.42
N GLY A 345 -15.83 -17.46 23.82
CA GLY A 345 -15.08 -16.43 24.56
C GLY A 345 -16.01 -15.53 25.39
N PHE A 346 -17.04 -14.95 24.74
CA PHE A 346 -18.02 -14.10 25.43
C PHE A 346 -18.80 -14.85 26.50
N SER A 347 -19.10 -16.13 26.29
CA SER A 347 -19.70 -16.99 27.31
C SER A 347 -18.81 -17.12 28.59
N SER A 348 -17.51 -17.31 28.38
CA SER A 348 -16.56 -17.38 29.51
C SER A 348 -16.48 -16.04 30.27
N MET A 349 -16.46 -14.92 29.53
CA MET A 349 -16.49 -13.58 30.12
C MET A 349 -17.79 -13.33 30.89
N ALA A 350 -18.95 -13.76 30.39
CA ALA A 350 -20.22 -13.65 31.06
C ALA A 350 -20.22 -14.44 32.41
N LYS A 351 -19.74 -15.67 32.37
CA LYS A 351 -19.60 -16.50 33.59
C LYS A 351 -18.62 -15.88 34.61
N MET A 352 -17.51 -15.29 34.13
CA MET A 352 -16.55 -14.60 35.01
C MET A 352 -17.20 -13.38 35.68
N ARG A 353 -18.04 -12.64 34.96
CA ARG A 353 -18.80 -11.50 35.49
C ARG A 353 -19.81 -11.95 36.56
N THR A 354 -20.54 -13.05 36.33
CA THR A 354 -21.48 -13.60 37.34
C THR A 354 -20.77 -14.14 38.59
N ALA A 355 -19.55 -14.64 38.45
CA ALA A 355 -18.71 -15.08 39.57
C ALA A 355 -18.01 -13.92 40.30
N GLY A 356 -18.11 -12.67 39.79
CA GLY A 356 -17.43 -11.50 40.36
C GLY A 356 -17.60 -11.28 41.86
N PRO A 357 -18.80 -11.37 42.45
CA PRO A 357 -18.99 -11.25 43.90
C PRO A 357 -18.19 -12.30 44.69
N LYS A 358 -18.21 -13.55 44.25
CA LYS A 358 -17.45 -14.65 44.89
C LYS A 358 -15.93 -14.43 44.75
N LEU A 359 -15.48 -13.89 43.64
CA LEU A 359 -14.08 -13.55 43.42
C LEU A 359 -13.62 -12.43 44.36
N LYS A 360 -14.44 -11.39 44.57
CA LYS A 360 -14.16 -10.32 45.53
C LYS A 360 -14.05 -10.85 46.95
N GLU A 361 -14.95 -11.73 47.36
CA GLU A 361 -14.92 -12.35 48.69
C GLU A 361 -13.60 -13.14 48.94
N ILE A 362 -13.17 -13.91 47.92
CA ILE A 362 -11.89 -14.64 47.99
C ILE A 362 -10.72 -13.67 48.10
N GLN A 363 -10.72 -12.57 47.28
CA GLN A 363 -9.69 -11.56 47.35
C GLN A 363 -9.57 -10.88 48.72
N GLU A 364 -10.70 -10.51 49.31
CA GLU A 364 -10.71 -9.89 50.64
C GLU A 364 -10.25 -10.85 51.72
N ARG A 365 -10.64 -12.14 51.64
CA ARG A 365 -10.27 -13.17 52.58
C ARG A 365 -8.78 -13.53 52.58
N TYR A 366 -8.16 -13.53 51.40
CA TYR A 366 -6.77 -13.97 51.19
C TYR A 366 -5.84 -12.87 50.70
N LYS A 367 -6.17 -11.59 50.96
CA LYS A 367 -5.41 -10.43 50.46
C LYS A 367 -3.93 -10.44 50.83
N ASP A 368 -3.60 -11.01 52.02
CA ASP A 368 -2.26 -11.05 52.59
C ASP A 368 -1.50 -12.36 52.24
N ASP A 369 -2.16 -13.34 51.60
CA ASP A 369 -1.58 -14.61 51.17
C ASP A 369 -1.81 -14.85 49.69
N ARG A 370 -0.90 -14.34 48.86
CA ARG A 370 -0.98 -14.44 47.36
C ARG A 370 -1.00 -15.88 46.88
N ALA A 371 -0.35 -16.82 47.55
CA ALA A 371 -0.31 -18.22 47.14
C ALA A 371 -1.68 -18.90 47.33
N LYS A 372 -2.31 -18.70 48.51
CA LYS A 372 -3.68 -19.18 48.75
C LYS A 372 -4.69 -18.48 47.88
N LEU A 373 -4.57 -17.17 47.70
CA LEU A 373 -5.44 -16.42 46.79
C LEU A 373 -5.45 -17.04 45.38
N GLY A 374 -4.28 -17.32 44.78
CA GLY A 374 -4.18 -17.96 43.48
C GLY A 374 -4.83 -19.34 43.45
N THR A 375 -4.61 -20.16 44.47
CA THR A 375 -5.16 -21.52 44.57
C THR A 375 -6.69 -21.52 44.68
N GLU A 376 -7.25 -20.68 45.54
CA GLU A 376 -8.71 -20.59 45.77
C GLU A 376 -9.43 -19.97 44.54
N MET A 377 -8.80 -19.01 43.88
CA MET A 377 -9.33 -18.46 42.62
C MET A 377 -9.36 -19.53 41.52
N MET A 378 -8.31 -20.31 41.36
CA MET A 378 -8.28 -21.39 40.36
C MET A 378 -9.30 -22.49 40.72
N ALA A 379 -9.50 -22.81 41.98
CA ALA A 379 -10.53 -23.73 42.45
C ALA A 379 -11.94 -23.23 42.12
N LEU A 380 -12.21 -21.92 42.32
CA LEU A 380 -13.48 -21.31 41.96
C LEU A 380 -13.69 -21.35 40.43
N TYR A 381 -12.68 -21.01 39.63
CA TYR A 381 -12.79 -21.07 38.18
C TYR A 381 -13.10 -22.48 37.67
N LYS A 382 -12.45 -23.50 38.26
CA LYS A 382 -12.71 -24.89 37.93
C LYS A 382 -14.13 -25.33 38.34
N LYS A 383 -14.60 -24.89 39.49
CA LYS A 383 -15.95 -25.18 40.02
C LYS A 383 -17.06 -24.56 39.15
N GLU A 384 -16.87 -23.31 38.73
CA GLU A 384 -17.86 -22.58 37.93
C GLU A 384 -17.69 -22.84 36.41
N GLY A 385 -16.73 -23.64 35.98
CA GLY A 385 -16.43 -23.93 34.57
C GLY A 385 -16.02 -22.70 33.80
N ILE A 386 -15.24 -21.81 34.43
CA ILE A 386 -14.73 -20.56 33.87
C ILE A 386 -13.32 -20.80 33.34
N ASN A 387 -13.10 -20.47 32.08
CA ASN A 387 -11.76 -20.41 31.53
C ASN A 387 -11.24 -18.96 31.61
N PRO A 388 -10.25 -18.63 32.46
CA PRO A 388 -9.74 -17.27 32.61
C PRO A 388 -9.11 -16.75 31.32
N ALA A 389 -8.54 -17.61 30.48
CA ALA A 389 -8.03 -17.25 29.16
C ALA A 389 -9.15 -16.95 28.11
N GLY A 390 -10.41 -17.32 28.42
CA GLY A 390 -11.54 -17.05 27.52
C GLY A 390 -11.81 -15.56 27.29
N GLY A 391 -11.41 -14.70 28.23
CA GLY A 391 -11.58 -13.25 28.12
C GLY A 391 -10.69 -12.59 27.06
N CYS A 392 -9.46 -13.06 26.86
CA CYS A 392 -8.55 -12.54 25.84
C CYS A 392 -8.70 -13.25 24.48
N PHE A 393 -9.42 -14.38 24.44
CA PHE A 393 -9.54 -15.20 23.24
C PHE A 393 -10.18 -14.48 22.04
N PRO A 394 -11.27 -13.68 22.19
CA PRO A 394 -11.80 -12.89 21.08
C PRO A 394 -10.78 -11.90 20.51
N LEU A 395 -9.93 -11.31 21.33
CA LEU A 395 -8.87 -10.40 20.89
C LEU A 395 -7.78 -11.15 20.11
N LEU A 396 -7.32 -12.29 20.61
CA LEU A 396 -6.32 -13.12 19.93
C LEU A 396 -6.82 -13.61 18.56
N LEU A 397 -8.08 -14.01 18.46
CA LEU A 397 -8.71 -14.42 17.20
C LEU A 397 -8.82 -13.25 16.21
N GLN A 398 -9.06 -12.05 16.72
CA GLN A 398 -9.24 -10.85 15.91
C GLN A 398 -7.93 -10.30 15.35
N MET A 399 -6.79 -10.52 16.03
CA MET A 399 -5.50 -9.94 15.61
C MET A 399 -5.06 -10.35 14.19
N PRO A 400 -5.06 -11.63 13.79
CA PRO A 400 -4.72 -12.02 12.42
C PRO A 400 -5.65 -11.39 11.38
N VAL A 401 -6.96 -11.36 11.69
CA VAL A 401 -7.97 -10.77 10.81
C VAL A 401 -7.75 -9.26 10.69
N PHE A 402 -7.47 -8.57 11.81
CA PHE A 402 -7.18 -7.14 11.81
C PHE A 402 -5.93 -6.82 10.97
N ILE A 403 -4.85 -7.57 11.18
CA ILE A 403 -3.59 -7.37 10.43
C ILE A 403 -3.81 -7.64 8.93
N ALA A 404 -4.55 -8.67 8.58
CA ALA A 404 -4.89 -8.97 7.19
C ALA A 404 -5.71 -7.84 6.54
N PHE A 405 -6.73 -7.32 7.24
CA PHE A 405 -7.50 -6.15 6.79
C PHE A 405 -6.64 -4.90 6.69
N PHE A 406 -5.74 -4.68 7.66
CA PHE A 406 -4.83 -3.55 7.62
C PHE A 406 -4.00 -3.53 6.34
N PHE A 407 -3.35 -4.63 5.98
CA PHE A 407 -2.58 -4.71 4.74
C PHE A 407 -3.49 -4.63 3.50
N CYS A 408 -4.62 -5.34 3.51
CA CYS A 408 -5.59 -5.31 2.43
C CYS A 408 -6.05 -3.88 2.10
N LEU A 409 -6.49 -3.11 3.09
CA LEU A 409 -7.01 -1.76 2.88
C LEU A 409 -5.91 -0.72 2.64
N ARG A 410 -4.72 -0.92 3.21
CA ARG A 410 -3.59 0.00 3.06
C ARG A 410 -2.95 -0.06 1.67
N GLU A 411 -2.82 -1.26 1.12
CA GLU A 411 -2.14 -1.50 -0.16
C GLU A 411 -3.08 -1.45 -1.37
N SER A 412 -4.40 -1.37 -1.13
CA SER A 412 -5.39 -1.33 -2.22
C SER A 412 -5.45 0.04 -2.88
N VAL A 413 -5.06 0.09 -4.14
CA VAL A 413 -5.22 1.28 -4.99
C VAL A 413 -6.71 1.58 -5.26
N GLU A 414 -7.56 0.56 -5.24
CA GLU A 414 -8.99 0.63 -5.49
C GLU A 414 -9.76 1.44 -4.44
N LEU A 415 -9.18 1.63 -3.23
CA LEU A 415 -9.79 2.46 -2.18
C LEU A 415 -9.32 3.91 -2.23
N ARG A 416 -8.33 4.21 -3.09
CA ARG A 416 -7.75 5.53 -3.19
C ARG A 416 -8.73 6.49 -3.87
N HIS A 417 -9.03 7.59 -3.20
CA HIS A 417 -10.03 8.60 -3.59
C HIS A 417 -11.48 8.09 -3.66
N GLU A 418 -11.74 6.89 -3.14
CA GLU A 418 -13.10 6.36 -3.04
C GLU A 418 -13.83 6.94 -1.84
N SER A 419 -15.01 7.52 -2.11
CA SER A 419 -15.85 8.11 -1.08
C SER A 419 -16.70 7.08 -0.36
N PHE A 420 -17.03 7.35 0.91
CA PHE A 420 -18.05 6.61 1.63
C PHE A 420 -19.36 7.41 1.67
N PHE A 421 -19.67 8.01 2.80
CA PHE A 421 -20.83 8.90 2.96
C PHE A 421 -20.44 10.17 3.72
N PHE A 422 -21.22 11.22 3.52
CA PHE A 422 -21.09 12.52 4.21
C PHE A 422 -19.73 13.17 3.97
N TRP A 423 -18.89 13.22 5.01
CA TRP A 423 -17.61 13.93 5.01
C TRP A 423 -16.42 13.06 4.57
N ILE A 424 -16.59 11.75 4.47
CA ILE A 424 -15.50 10.85 4.06
C ILE A 424 -15.47 10.79 2.54
N GLN A 425 -14.56 11.56 1.96
CA GLN A 425 -14.36 11.67 0.51
C GLN A 425 -13.24 10.75 0.00
N ASP A 426 -12.40 10.22 0.89
CA ASP A 426 -11.30 9.33 0.56
C ASP A 426 -11.10 8.30 1.70
N LEU A 427 -11.36 7.03 1.38
CA LEU A 427 -11.17 5.92 2.32
C LEU A 427 -9.70 5.58 2.58
N SER A 428 -8.79 6.01 1.70
CA SER A 428 -7.35 5.79 1.85
C SER A 428 -6.65 6.88 2.68
N ALA A 429 -7.31 8.02 2.89
CA ALA A 429 -6.84 9.13 3.71
C ALA A 429 -7.41 9.07 5.15
N PRO A 430 -6.79 9.74 6.13
CA PRO A 430 -7.36 9.89 7.46
C PRO A 430 -8.71 10.63 7.45
N ASP A 431 -9.56 10.35 8.45
CA ASP A 431 -10.84 11.06 8.63
C ASP A 431 -10.60 12.54 8.98
N PRO A 432 -10.98 13.49 8.10
CA PRO A 432 -10.66 14.91 8.29
C PRO A 432 -11.31 15.55 9.51
N PHE A 433 -12.41 14.98 10.02
CA PHE A 433 -13.11 15.49 11.20
C PHE A 433 -12.93 14.60 12.44
N PHE A 434 -12.16 13.54 12.34
CA PHE A 434 -11.87 12.58 13.43
C PHE A 434 -13.12 11.93 14.03
N VAL A 435 -14.24 11.95 13.33
CA VAL A 435 -15.52 11.41 13.81
C VAL A 435 -15.45 9.90 13.99
N LEU A 436 -14.87 9.18 13.03
CA LEU A 436 -14.70 7.73 13.13
C LEU A 436 -13.78 7.31 14.29
N PRO A 437 -12.60 7.93 14.53
CA PRO A 437 -11.79 7.66 15.71
C PRO A 437 -12.53 7.91 17.02
N VAL A 438 -13.34 8.98 17.12
CA VAL A 438 -14.15 9.28 18.32
C VAL A 438 -15.23 8.21 18.53
N ILE A 439 -15.94 7.80 17.49
CA ILE A 439 -16.94 6.71 17.57
C ILE A 439 -16.25 5.40 17.98
N PHE A 440 -15.09 5.10 17.43
CA PHE A 440 -14.30 3.93 17.79
C PHE A 440 -13.90 3.94 19.27
N ALA A 441 -13.39 5.09 19.79
CA ALA A 441 -13.08 5.28 21.20
C ALA A 441 -14.30 5.04 22.10
N ALA A 442 -15.46 5.58 21.74
CA ALA A 442 -16.70 5.39 22.47
C ALA A 442 -17.14 3.92 22.52
N LEU A 443 -17.07 3.21 21.40
CA LEU A 443 -17.39 1.78 21.32
C LEU A 443 -16.42 0.93 22.13
N MET A 444 -15.13 1.22 22.07
CA MET A 444 -14.12 0.55 22.90
C MET A 444 -14.35 0.81 24.38
N TYR A 445 -14.65 2.03 24.77
CA TYR A 445 -14.96 2.39 26.15
C TYR A 445 -16.20 1.65 26.66
N LEU A 446 -17.28 1.58 25.88
CA LEU A 446 -18.49 0.83 26.20
C LEU A 446 -18.21 -0.68 26.34
N THR A 447 -17.39 -1.24 25.45
CA THR A 447 -16.96 -2.64 25.54
C THR A 447 -16.12 -2.88 26.79
N GLN A 448 -15.23 -1.95 27.14
CA GLN A 448 -14.40 -2.03 28.33
C GLN A 448 -15.23 -2.04 29.63
N GLN A 449 -16.31 -1.27 29.68
CA GLN A 449 -17.23 -1.27 30.83
C GLN A 449 -17.98 -2.60 31.03
N LEU A 450 -18.16 -3.34 29.93
CA LEU A 450 -18.77 -4.67 30.01
C LEU A 450 -17.80 -5.75 30.45
N ASN A 451 -16.51 -5.57 30.21
CA ASN A 451 -15.49 -6.57 30.52
C ASN A 451 -15.28 -6.71 32.06
N PRO A 452 -15.26 -7.94 32.57
CA PRO A 452 -14.92 -8.15 33.97
C PRO A 452 -13.46 -7.76 34.23
N GLN A 453 -13.20 -7.05 35.32
CA GLN A 453 -11.83 -6.75 35.71
C GLN A 453 -11.15 -8.02 36.24
N PRO A 454 -9.91 -8.32 35.83
CA PRO A 454 -9.14 -9.40 36.43
C PRO A 454 -8.94 -9.16 37.90
N PRO A 455 -9.22 -10.15 38.74
CA PRO A 455 -9.03 -10.03 40.19
C PRO A 455 -7.53 -9.93 40.54
N GLY A 456 -7.20 -9.13 41.56
CA GLY A 456 -5.81 -8.94 42.03
C GLY A 456 -4.98 -7.97 41.15
N MET A 457 -5.62 -7.21 40.30
CA MET A 457 -4.95 -6.19 39.50
C MET A 457 -4.48 -5.02 40.37
N ASP A 458 -3.23 -4.60 40.17
CA ASP A 458 -2.69 -3.40 40.77
C ASP A 458 -3.51 -2.14 40.35
N PRO A 459 -3.75 -1.19 41.28
CA PRO A 459 -4.48 0.04 40.97
C PRO A 459 -3.93 0.80 39.75
N THR A 460 -2.61 0.78 39.57
CA THR A 460 -1.94 1.39 38.40
C THR A 460 -2.30 0.67 37.10
N GLN A 461 -2.29 -0.66 37.09
CA GLN A 461 -2.71 -1.46 35.93
C GLN A 461 -4.19 -1.24 35.60
N ALA A 462 -5.05 -1.14 36.63
CA ALA A 462 -6.47 -0.85 36.43
C ALA A 462 -6.69 0.54 35.78
N GLN A 463 -5.90 1.54 36.15
CA GLN A 463 -5.92 2.86 35.53
C GLN A 463 -5.46 2.79 34.06
N ILE A 464 -4.34 2.12 33.78
CA ILE A 464 -3.83 1.94 32.41
C ILE A 464 -4.89 1.28 31.52
N MET A 465 -5.50 0.20 31.98
CA MET A 465 -6.57 -0.47 31.24
C MET A 465 -7.76 0.44 30.97
N LYS A 466 -8.13 1.31 31.91
CA LYS A 466 -9.23 2.26 31.75
C LYS A 466 -8.96 3.30 30.65
N PHE A 467 -7.69 3.71 30.47
CA PHE A 467 -7.29 4.69 29.47
C PHE A 467 -6.87 4.07 28.12
N MET A 468 -6.64 2.76 28.09
CA MET A 468 -6.21 2.05 26.88
C MET A 468 -7.10 2.32 25.64
N PRO A 469 -8.45 2.38 25.74
CA PRO A 469 -9.30 2.72 24.61
C PRO A 469 -8.98 4.08 23.98
N VAL A 470 -8.70 5.07 24.83
CA VAL A 470 -8.36 6.43 24.36
C VAL A 470 -7.00 6.45 23.68
N MET A 471 -6.02 5.75 24.26
CA MET A 471 -4.67 5.64 23.68
C MET A 471 -4.70 4.94 22.30
N ILE A 472 -5.46 3.86 22.18
CA ILE A 472 -5.61 3.16 20.91
C ILE A 472 -6.32 4.05 19.90
N ALA A 473 -7.41 4.73 20.28
CA ALA A 473 -8.14 5.62 19.39
C ALA A 473 -7.27 6.80 18.89
N ALA A 474 -6.32 7.28 19.69
CA ALA A 474 -5.38 8.31 19.29
C ALA A 474 -4.48 7.86 18.11
N ILE A 475 -4.10 6.58 18.06
CA ILE A 475 -3.35 6.03 16.93
C ILE A 475 -4.22 6.00 15.66
N PHE A 476 -5.53 5.80 15.81
CA PHE A 476 -6.46 5.73 14.68
C PHE A 476 -6.76 7.08 14.04
N ILE A 477 -6.33 8.20 14.66
CA ILE A 477 -6.44 9.54 14.07
C ILE A 477 -5.64 9.68 12.77
N ILE A 478 -4.47 9.04 12.71
CA ILE A 478 -3.57 9.09 11.56
C ILE A 478 -3.77 7.92 10.58
N MET A 479 -4.70 6.99 10.89
CA MET A 479 -4.97 5.84 10.05
C MET A 479 -5.97 6.16 8.94
N PRO A 480 -5.89 5.46 7.78
CA PRO A 480 -6.88 5.58 6.71
C PRO A 480 -8.31 5.38 7.20
N ALA A 481 -9.25 6.23 6.74
CA ALA A 481 -10.65 6.19 7.15
C ALA A 481 -11.31 4.82 6.91
N GLY A 482 -10.95 4.11 5.84
CA GLY A 482 -11.43 2.76 5.57
C GLY A 482 -11.07 1.75 6.67
N LEU A 483 -9.87 1.83 7.24
CA LEU A 483 -9.44 0.98 8.35
C LEU A 483 -10.15 1.35 9.66
N VAL A 484 -10.35 2.65 9.89
CA VAL A 484 -11.09 3.12 11.07
C VAL A 484 -12.56 2.69 10.97
N LEU A 485 -13.17 2.79 9.78
CA LEU A 485 -14.53 2.34 9.50
C LEU A 485 -14.69 0.82 9.76
N TYR A 486 -13.75 0.00 9.28
CA TYR A 486 -13.68 -1.41 9.63
C TYR A 486 -13.65 -1.61 11.15
N SER A 487 -12.82 -0.87 11.86
CA SER A 487 -12.64 -0.99 13.32
C SER A 487 -13.89 -0.58 14.09
N VAL A 488 -14.60 0.46 13.63
CA VAL A 488 -15.90 0.89 14.15
C VAL A 488 -16.95 -0.21 13.95
N ALA A 489 -17.09 -0.73 12.72
CA ALA A 489 -18.04 -1.79 12.40
C ALA A 489 -17.75 -3.06 13.22
N ASN A 490 -16.48 -3.47 13.28
CA ASN A 490 -16.03 -4.61 14.06
C ASN A 490 -16.34 -4.48 15.57
N SER A 491 -16.10 -3.29 16.14
CA SER A 491 -16.37 -3.01 17.57
C SER A 491 -17.86 -2.94 17.88
N ALA A 492 -18.65 -2.31 16.98
CA ALA A 492 -20.10 -2.24 17.13
C ALA A 492 -20.74 -3.64 17.10
N ILE A 493 -20.37 -4.48 16.14
CA ILE A 493 -20.85 -5.86 16.05
C ILE A 493 -20.41 -6.67 17.28
N SER A 494 -19.16 -6.52 17.73
CA SER A 494 -18.65 -7.18 18.93
C SER A 494 -19.42 -6.79 20.19
N LEU A 495 -19.75 -5.50 20.35
CA LEU A 495 -20.55 -5.00 21.46
C LEU A 495 -21.95 -5.61 21.49
N VAL A 496 -22.61 -5.72 20.31
CA VAL A 496 -23.91 -6.38 20.19
C VAL A 496 -23.81 -7.86 20.54
N GLN A 497 -22.81 -8.55 20.01
CA GLN A 497 -22.54 -9.95 20.30
C GLN A 497 -22.29 -10.19 21.81
N GLN A 498 -21.47 -9.37 22.44
CA GLN A 498 -21.18 -9.44 23.87
C GLN A 498 -22.44 -9.23 24.71
N LYS A 499 -23.24 -8.18 24.41
CA LYS A 499 -24.50 -7.92 25.12
C LYS A 499 -25.48 -9.08 24.97
N ALA A 500 -25.62 -9.66 23.78
CA ALA A 500 -26.50 -10.81 23.56
C ALA A 500 -26.08 -12.03 24.40
N MET A 501 -24.78 -12.29 24.47
CA MET A 501 -24.24 -13.38 25.29
C MET A 501 -24.40 -13.12 26.79
N TYR A 502 -24.18 -11.88 27.25
CA TYR A 502 -24.38 -11.51 28.66
C TYR A 502 -25.84 -11.66 29.08
N LYS A 503 -26.80 -11.26 28.24
CA LYS A 503 -28.22 -11.50 28.47
C LYS A 503 -28.53 -13.00 28.60
N LYS A 504 -27.97 -13.83 27.70
CA LYS A 504 -28.17 -15.28 27.71
C LYS A 504 -27.66 -15.94 29.01
N TYR A 505 -26.59 -15.43 29.62
CA TYR A 505 -26.00 -15.99 30.85
C TYR A 505 -26.34 -15.23 32.14
N GLY A 506 -27.35 -14.33 32.13
CA GLY A 506 -27.79 -13.57 33.31
C GLY A 506 -26.75 -12.58 33.83
N ALA A 507 -25.82 -12.14 32.99
CA ALA A 507 -24.76 -11.20 33.36
C ALA A 507 -25.09 -9.73 33.02
N SER A 508 -26.27 -9.47 32.41
CA SER A 508 -26.68 -8.13 31.95
C SER A 508 -27.00 -7.18 33.09
N ASP A 509 -27.56 -7.71 34.20
CA ASP A 509 -28.13 -6.89 35.29
C ASP A 509 -27.12 -6.60 36.39
N LEU A 510 -25.90 -7.09 36.23
CA LEU A 510 -24.83 -6.85 37.20
C LEU A 510 -24.20 -5.45 36.97
N PRO A 511 -23.94 -4.69 38.06
CA PRO A 511 -23.27 -3.39 37.94
C PRO A 511 -21.91 -3.54 37.24
N GLY A 512 -21.59 -2.56 36.39
CA GLY A 512 -20.30 -2.50 35.70
C GLY A 512 -19.12 -2.39 36.67
N PRO A 513 -17.92 -2.79 36.31
CA PRO A 513 -16.73 -2.61 37.14
C PRO A 513 -16.51 -1.11 37.37
N GLY A 514 -16.71 -0.64 38.61
CA GLY A 514 -16.54 0.76 39.01
C GLY A 514 -17.82 1.50 39.43
N ALA A 515 -18.95 0.83 39.54
CA ALA A 515 -20.18 1.39 40.11
C ALA A 515 -20.24 1.19 41.64
N ASN A 516 -19.22 1.62 42.36
CA ASN A 516 -19.23 1.85 43.80
C ASN A 516 -18.51 3.15 44.08
#